data_8256a6a6981020a27cb3fd51027562cd
#
_entry.id   8256a6a6981020a27cb3fd51027562cd
#
_cell.length_a   1.000
_cell.length_b   1.000
_cell.length_c   1.000
_cell.angle_alpha   90.00
_cell.angle_beta   90.00
_cell.angle_gamma   90.00
#
_symmetry.space_group_name_H-M   'P 1'
#
loop_
_entity.id
_entity.type
_entity.pdbx_description
1 polymer ?
#
loop_
_entity_poly.entity_id
_entity_poly.type
_entity_poly.pdbx_seq_one_letter_code
_entity_poly.pdbx_strand_id
1 'polypeptide(L)'
;SYLMNIGEVKNKGVELEISSTNIQTKDFSWNTTFNISHNKNKIVTLDGMQTEIKSGSQIRKVGKSYRTFYMIEFAGINPETGAPQFYTNDVDENGNYIKDITEEINKAHAIVLDKHAEPNAIGGLSNTLRYKWFDLNFMFSYQFGGYSYDNWAQKTEHGGNDLEANIPSYYKDSWKKPGDVTKYELFYEKPSVAMNKVTTTRRLHSTDFIRLKTLTFGFTVPKDWTRKIGIENVRLYASANNLWTWAAYDYYDPEAVSGGTAIWGTPPLKTVTFGINVNF
;
A
#
# COMPACT_ATOMS: atom_id res chain seq x y z
N SER A 1 31.29 -2.64 -14.30
CA SER A 1 30.34 -3.49 -13.57
C SER A 1 29.95 -4.69 -14.43
N TYR A 2 29.80 -5.83 -13.84
CA TYR A 2 29.31 -7.04 -14.49
C TYR A 2 28.15 -7.63 -13.67
N LEU A 3 27.23 -8.31 -14.34
CA LEU A 3 26.09 -8.97 -13.71
C LEU A 3 26.53 -10.38 -13.31
N MET A 4 26.21 -10.75 -12.06
CA MET A 4 26.42 -12.09 -11.54
C MET A 4 25.26 -12.51 -10.65
N ASN A 5 25.07 -13.80 -10.49
CA ASN A 5 24.11 -14.33 -9.53
C ASN A 5 24.67 -14.16 -8.11
N ILE A 6 23.91 -13.49 -7.24
CA ILE A 6 24.33 -13.17 -5.87
C ILE A 6 23.55 -13.95 -4.80
N GLY A 7 22.74 -14.94 -5.19
CA GLY A 7 22.00 -15.76 -4.24
C GLY A 7 20.78 -16.44 -4.85
N GLU A 8 20.09 -17.19 -4.01
CA GLU A 8 18.88 -17.93 -4.33
C GLU A 8 17.70 -17.44 -3.50
N VAL A 9 16.55 -17.26 -4.15
CA VAL A 9 15.28 -16.90 -3.51
C VAL A 9 14.26 -17.97 -3.80
N LYS A 10 13.58 -18.46 -2.76
CA LYS A 10 12.49 -19.42 -2.87
C LYS A 10 11.15 -18.76 -2.64
N ASN A 11 10.21 -19.01 -3.57
CA ASN A 11 8.81 -18.62 -3.45
C ASN A 11 7.95 -19.88 -3.26
N LYS A 12 6.98 -19.80 -2.34
CA LYS A 12 5.96 -20.82 -2.12
C LYS A 12 4.63 -20.13 -1.92
N GLY A 13 3.60 -20.58 -2.61
CA GLY A 13 2.29 -19.94 -2.54
C GLY A 13 1.15 -20.93 -2.74
N VAL A 14 -0.06 -20.41 -2.49
CA VAL A 14 -1.33 -21.08 -2.75
C VAL A 14 -2.24 -20.08 -3.43
N GLU A 15 -2.91 -20.51 -4.47
CA GLU A 15 -3.91 -19.74 -5.20
C GLU A 15 -5.24 -20.49 -5.17
N LEU A 16 -6.32 -19.75 -4.92
CA LEU A 16 -7.67 -20.29 -4.93
C LEU A 16 -8.56 -19.38 -5.78
N GLU A 17 -9.31 -19.98 -6.70
CA GLU A 17 -10.38 -19.31 -7.43
C GLU A 17 -11.67 -20.10 -7.26
N ILE A 18 -12.75 -19.41 -6.94
CA ILE A 18 -14.10 -19.97 -6.81
C ILE A 18 -15.04 -19.16 -7.69
N SER A 19 -15.68 -19.81 -8.65
CA SER A 19 -16.76 -19.25 -9.44
C SER A 19 -18.07 -19.94 -9.08
N SER A 20 -19.14 -19.17 -8.85
CA SER A 20 -20.43 -19.66 -8.42
C SER A 20 -21.55 -18.97 -9.17
N THR A 21 -22.52 -19.73 -9.62
CA THR A 21 -23.86 -19.24 -9.98
C THR A 21 -24.74 -19.31 -8.74
N ASN A 22 -24.87 -18.19 -8.03
CA ASN A 22 -25.58 -18.13 -6.76
C ASN A 22 -27.09 -18.27 -6.94
N ILE A 23 -27.64 -17.63 -7.98
CA ILE A 23 -29.06 -17.67 -8.33
C ILE A 23 -29.17 -17.69 -9.85
N GLN A 24 -30.04 -18.57 -10.35
CA GLN A 24 -30.41 -18.63 -11.76
C GLN A 24 -31.88 -18.90 -11.87
N THR A 25 -32.63 -17.89 -12.32
CA THR A 25 -34.07 -18.00 -12.63
C THR A 25 -34.33 -17.52 -14.07
N LYS A 26 -35.58 -17.52 -14.48
CA LYS A 26 -35.98 -17.00 -15.83
C LYS A 26 -35.62 -15.52 -16.00
N ASP A 27 -35.80 -14.71 -14.95
CA ASP A 27 -35.69 -13.26 -15.03
C ASP A 27 -34.48 -12.70 -14.26
N PHE A 28 -33.86 -13.49 -13.40
CA PHE A 28 -32.76 -13.05 -12.56
C PHE A 28 -31.60 -14.05 -12.53
N SER A 29 -30.37 -13.55 -12.69
CA SER A 29 -29.17 -14.33 -12.47
C SER A 29 -28.17 -13.54 -11.62
N TRP A 30 -27.46 -14.25 -10.73
CA TRP A 30 -26.36 -13.70 -9.93
C TRP A 30 -25.18 -14.67 -9.93
N ASN A 31 -24.07 -14.20 -10.46
CA ASN A 31 -22.80 -14.94 -10.51
C ASN A 31 -21.74 -14.20 -9.70
N THR A 32 -20.91 -14.95 -8.99
CA THR A 32 -19.78 -14.44 -8.20
C THR A 32 -18.52 -15.18 -8.59
N THR A 33 -17.42 -14.46 -8.75
CA THR A 33 -16.07 -15.03 -8.84
C THR A 33 -15.21 -14.39 -7.75
N PHE A 34 -14.62 -15.22 -6.91
CA PHE A 34 -13.68 -14.85 -5.86
C PHE A 34 -12.33 -15.50 -6.15
N ASN A 35 -11.25 -14.74 -6.02
CA ASN A 35 -9.90 -15.28 -6.05
C ASN A 35 -9.06 -14.71 -4.92
N ILE A 36 -8.12 -15.52 -4.44
CA ILE A 36 -7.10 -15.15 -3.45
C ILE A 36 -5.80 -15.87 -3.77
N SER A 37 -4.70 -15.14 -3.70
CA SER A 37 -3.34 -15.68 -3.80
C SER A 37 -2.56 -15.32 -2.55
N HIS A 38 -1.85 -16.28 -1.99
CA HIS A 38 -0.87 -16.11 -0.93
C HIS A 38 0.49 -16.61 -1.42
N ASN A 39 1.51 -15.75 -1.32
CA ASN A 39 2.88 -16.12 -1.67
C ASN A 39 3.85 -15.74 -0.55
N LYS A 40 4.69 -16.69 -0.16
CA LYS A 40 5.77 -16.49 0.80
C LYS A 40 7.13 -16.56 0.10
N ASN A 41 7.84 -15.45 0.15
CA ASN A 41 9.18 -15.27 -0.38
C ASN A 41 10.22 -15.50 0.72
N LYS A 42 11.36 -16.14 0.39
CA LYS A 42 12.46 -16.34 1.35
C LYS A 42 13.80 -16.42 0.63
N ILE A 43 14.79 -15.67 1.10
CA ILE A 43 16.18 -15.80 0.68
C ILE A 43 16.74 -17.10 1.28
N VAL A 44 17.25 -17.98 0.43
CA VAL A 44 17.85 -19.28 0.82
C VAL A 44 19.35 -19.13 1.00
N THR A 45 20.02 -18.50 0.04
CA THR A 45 21.47 -18.24 0.07
C THR A 45 21.80 -16.85 -0.47
N LEU A 46 22.92 -16.32 -0.05
CA LEU A 46 23.59 -15.17 -0.67
C LEU A 46 24.99 -15.62 -1.08
N ASP A 47 25.53 -15.00 -2.15
CA ASP A 47 26.84 -15.36 -2.69
C ASP A 47 28.00 -14.95 -1.75
N GLY A 48 29.03 -15.76 -1.74
CA GLY A 48 30.20 -15.60 -0.89
C GLY A 48 29.90 -15.85 0.60
N MET A 49 30.71 -15.25 1.46
CA MET A 49 30.58 -15.36 2.92
C MET A 49 29.57 -14.37 3.50
N GLN A 50 28.78 -13.70 2.66
CA GLN A 50 27.80 -12.71 3.10
C GLN A 50 26.52 -13.38 3.58
N THR A 51 26.07 -13.02 4.78
CA THR A 51 24.80 -13.46 5.33
C THR A 51 23.69 -12.41 5.15
N GLU A 52 24.09 -11.17 4.85
CA GLU A 52 23.15 -10.06 4.64
C GLU A 52 23.73 -8.96 3.72
N ILE A 53 22.84 -8.28 2.98
CA ILE A 53 23.14 -7.13 2.13
C ILE A 53 22.15 -6.02 2.45
N LYS A 54 22.63 -4.87 2.94
CA LYS A 54 21.82 -3.69 3.25
C LYS A 54 21.67 -2.82 2.02
N SER A 55 20.46 -2.34 1.76
CA SER A 55 20.14 -1.49 0.60
C SER A 55 19.02 -0.49 0.93
N GLY A 56 19.38 0.75 1.22
CA GLY A 56 18.43 1.79 1.63
C GLY A 56 17.67 1.41 2.91
N SER A 57 16.34 1.37 2.83
CA SER A 57 15.45 0.99 3.92
C SER A 57 15.24 -0.53 4.06
N GLN A 58 15.91 -1.33 3.25
CA GLN A 58 15.70 -2.78 3.17
C GLN A 58 17.00 -3.57 3.41
N ILE A 59 16.83 -4.83 3.77
CA ILE A 59 17.92 -5.79 3.93
C ILE A 59 17.57 -7.10 3.22
N ARG A 60 18.54 -7.64 2.51
CA ARG A 60 18.51 -9.02 2.03
C ARG A 60 19.27 -9.87 3.03
N LYS A 61 18.57 -10.71 3.77
CA LYS A 61 19.14 -11.57 4.81
C LYS A 61 18.65 -12.98 4.62
N VAL A 62 19.55 -13.95 4.71
CA VAL A 62 19.21 -15.37 4.64
C VAL A 62 18.14 -15.70 5.67
N GLY A 63 17.09 -16.39 5.24
CA GLY A 63 15.94 -16.74 6.07
C GLY A 63 14.81 -15.73 6.11
N LYS A 64 15.01 -14.50 5.62
CA LYS A 64 14.01 -13.44 5.55
C LYS A 64 13.45 -13.28 4.13
N SER A 65 12.35 -12.52 3.99
CA SER A 65 11.83 -12.11 2.68
C SER A 65 12.82 -11.21 1.95
N TYR A 66 12.83 -11.26 0.62
CA TYR A 66 13.75 -10.47 -0.23
C TYR A 66 13.69 -8.97 0.02
N ARG A 67 12.52 -8.45 0.38
CA ARG A 67 12.27 -7.02 0.67
C ARG A 67 11.90 -6.79 2.11
N THR A 68 12.63 -7.39 3.04
CA THR A 68 12.49 -7.15 4.48
C THR A 68 13.03 -5.76 4.82
N PHE A 69 12.30 -5.01 5.65
CA PHE A 69 12.71 -3.68 6.08
C PHE A 69 13.77 -3.74 7.17
N TYR A 70 14.70 -2.75 7.07
CA TYR A 70 15.81 -2.56 8.00
C TYR A 70 15.97 -1.07 8.25
N MET A 71 15.64 -0.61 9.45
CA MET A 71 15.66 0.81 9.79
C MET A 71 15.64 1.05 11.29
N ILE A 72 15.89 2.30 11.68
CA ILE A 72 15.79 2.76 13.06
C ILE A 72 14.30 2.79 13.46
N GLU A 73 14.00 2.30 14.65
CA GLU A 73 12.63 2.38 15.18
C GLU A 73 12.39 3.74 15.82
N PHE A 74 11.34 4.41 15.33
CA PHE A 74 10.86 5.67 15.85
C PHE A 74 10.00 5.43 17.10
N ALA A 75 10.30 6.09 18.23
CA ALA A 75 9.59 5.93 19.50
C ALA A 75 8.52 7.00 19.74
N GLY A 76 8.54 8.09 18.95
CA GLY A 76 7.57 9.18 19.11
C GLY A 76 8.23 10.56 19.18
N ILE A 77 7.49 11.52 19.69
CA ILE A 77 7.98 12.87 19.98
C ILE A 77 7.98 13.06 21.50
N ASN A 78 9.07 13.59 22.03
CA ASN A 78 9.14 13.92 23.44
C ASN A 78 8.15 15.06 23.75
N PRO A 79 7.15 14.85 24.64
CA PRO A 79 6.16 15.88 24.94
C PRO A 79 6.74 17.11 25.66
N GLU A 80 7.91 17.00 26.32
CA GLU A 80 8.53 18.10 27.04
C GLU A 80 9.43 18.95 26.15
N THR A 81 10.12 18.34 25.16
CA THR A 81 11.12 19.02 24.33
C THR A 81 10.70 19.22 22.88
N GLY A 82 9.69 18.46 22.39
CA GLY A 82 9.30 18.42 20.99
C GLY A 82 10.31 17.71 20.07
N ALA A 83 11.36 17.11 20.64
CA ALA A 83 12.36 16.39 19.89
C ALA A 83 11.88 14.99 19.47
N PRO A 84 12.29 14.48 18.29
CA PRO A 84 12.03 13.10 17.89
C PRO A 84 12.79 12.13 18.78
N GLN A 85 12.14 11.01 19.12
CA GLN A 85 12.68 9.94 19.95
C GLN A 85 12.80 8.65 19.16
N PHE A 86 13.80 7.86 19.50
CA PHE A 86 14.15 6.60 18.85
C PHE A 86 14.43 5.52 19.90
N TYR A 87 14.21 4.26 19.55
CA TYR A 87 14.71 3.15 20.35
C TYR A 87 16.19 2.93 20.07
N THR A 88 17.00 2.71 21.13
CA THR A 88 18.43 2.47 20.99
C THR A 88 18.70 1.16 20.27
N ASN A 89 17.89 0.12 20.57
CA ASN A 89 18.05 -1.22 20.03
C ASN A 89 19.47 -1.80 20.27
N ASP A 90 20.08 -1.45 21.40
CA ASP A 90 21.27 -2.14 21.88
C ASP A 90 20.96 -3.63 22.11
N VAL A 91 21.99 -4.46 22.08
CA VAL A 91 21.82 -5.90 22.22
C VAL A 91 22.36 -6.34 23.58
N ASP A 92 21.53 -7.01 24.39
CA ASP A 92 21.94 -7.59 25.66
C ASP A 92 22.81 -8.84 25.46
N GLU A 93 23.32 -9.39 26.58
CA GLU A 93 24.18 -10.59 26.58
C GLU A 93 23.46 -11.84 26.01
N ASN A 94 22.15 -11.85 25.97
CA ASN A 94 21.31 -12.94 25.43
C ASN A 94 20.92 -12.74 23.97
N GLY A 95 21.32 -11.61 23.35
CA GLY A 95 20.99 -11.27 21.97
C GLY A 95 19.63 -10.59 21.78
N ASN A 96 18.97 -10.12 22.84
CA ASN A 96 17.70 -9.40 22.76
C ASN A 96 17.92 -7.90 22.61
N TYR A 97 17.02 -7.23 21.91
CA TYR A 97 17.06 -5.77 21.79
C TYR A 97 16.57 -5.08 23.04
N ILE A 98 17.39 -4.18 23.57
CA ILE A 98 17.05 -3.23 24.64
C ILE A 98 16.29 -2.07 24.00
N LYS A 99 15.12 -1.74 24.56
CA LYS A 99 14.23 -0.70 24.02
C LYS A 99 14.29 0.61 24.84
N ASP A 100 15.51 1.03 25.20
CA ASP A 100 15.70 2.35 25.77
C ASP A 100 15.41 3.45 24.76
N ILE A 101 14.94 4.61 25.24
CA ILE A 101 14.57 5.74 24.38
C ILE A 101 15.68 6.79 24.40
N THR A 102 16.02 7.30 23.23
CA THR A 102 17.02 8.37 23.05
C THR A 102 16.53 9.42 22.06
N GLU A 103 16.94 10.67 22.24
CA GLU A 103 16.77 11.75 21.25
C GLU A 103 18.01 11.86 20.32
N GLU A 104 19.10 11.17 20.65
CA GLU A 104 20.33 11.15 19.88
C GLU A 104 20.32 10.05 18.82
N ILE A 105 20.15 10.43 17.56
CA ILE A 105 20.03 9.50 16.44
C ILE A 105 21.27 8.59 16.27
N ASN A 106 22.45 9.04 16.68
CA ASN A 106 23.68 8.26 16.61
C ASN A 106 23.76 7.13 17.65
N LYS A 107 22.89 7.16 18.68
CA LYS A 107 22.74 6.09 19.67
C LYS A 107 21.65 5.08 19.29
N ALA A 108 20.88 5.35 18.23
CA ALA A 108 19.82 4.47 17.77
C ALA A 108 20.34 3.53 16.67
N HIS A 109 20.13 2.23 16.85
CA HIS A 109 20.57 1.22 15.90
C HIS A 109 19.42 0.74 15.04
N ALA A 110 19.68 0.62 13.72
CA ALA A 110 18.71 0.01 12.80
C ALA A 110 18.62 -1.50 13.04
N ILE A 111 17.42 -2.04 12.97
CA ILE A 111 17.16 -3.47 13.14
C ILE A 111 16.41 -4.06 11.96
N VAL A 112 16.50 -5.38 11.84
CA VAL A 112 15.69 -6.15 10.88
C VAL A 112 14.28 -6.25 11.42
N LEU A 113 13.34 -5.63 10.74
CA LEU A 113 11.94 -5.66 11.13
C LEU A 113 11.27 -6.96 10.67
N ASP A 114 10.21 -7.38 11.37
CA ASP A 114 9.33 -8.45 10.89
C ASP A 114 8.23 -7.87 9.97
N LYS A 115 8.67 -7.02 9.05
CA LYS A 115 7.85 -6.34 8.04
C LYS A 115 8.56 -6.42 6.69
N HIS A 116 7.82 -6.73 5.65
CA HIS A 116 8.31 -6.84 4.28
C HIS A 116 7.35 -6.20 3.29
N ALA A 117 7.82 -5.96 2.08
CA ALA A 117 7.04 -5.29 1.06
C ALA A 117 6.03 -6.20 0.36
N GLU A 118 6.32 -7.49 0.27
CA GLU A 118 5.42 -8.44 -0.35
C GLU A 118 4.14 -8.61 0.47
N PRO A 119 2.95 -8.49 -0.15
CA PRO A 119 1.70 -8.74 0.54
C PRO A 119 1.54 -10.21 0.91
N ASN A 120 0.87 -10.46 2.02
CA ASN A 120 0.51 -11.81 2.44
C ASN A 120 -0.67 -12.36 1.65
N ALA A 121 -1.60 -11.52 1.23
CA ALA A 121 -2.73 -11.91 0.42
C ALA A 121 -3.08 -10.81 -0.59
N ILE A 122 -3.36 -11.23 -1.82
CA ILE A 122 -3.90 -10.39 -2.89
C ILE A 122 -5.07 -11.12 -3.56
N GLY A 123 -6.03 -10.39 -4.08
CA GLY A 123 -7.13 -11.03 -4.80
C GLY A 123 -8.21 -10.08 -5.26
N GLY A 124 -9.33 -10.67 -5.65
CA GLY A 124 -10.48 -9.95 -6.16
C GLY A 124 -11.81 -10.66 -5.91
N LEU A 125 -12.86 -9.88 -5.95
CA LEU A 125 -14.24 -10.34 -5.87
C LEU A 125 -15.04 -9.66 -6.97
N SER A 126 -15.52 -10.43 -7.95
CA SER A 126 -16.39 -9.96 -9.03
C SER A 126 -17.79 -10.47 -8.85
N ASN A 127 -18.77 -9.63 -9.12
CA ASN A 127 -20.18 -10.00 -9.15
C ASN A 127 -20.83 -9.51 -10.44
N THR A 128 -21.65 -10.37 -11.03
CA THR A 128 -22.50 -10.05 -12.17
C THR A 128 -23.94 -10.39 -11.82
N LEU A 129 -24.79 -9.39 -11.79
CA LEU A 129 -26.23 -9.52 -11.59
C LEU A 129 -26.97 -9.13 -12.87
N ARG A 130 -27.97 -9.89 -13.26
CA ARG A 130 -28.86 -9.56 -14.36
C ARG A 130 -30.30 -9.72 -13.91
N TYR A 131 -31.10 -8.73 -14.19
CA TYR A 131 -32.51 -8.77 -13.94
C TYR A 131 -33.27 -8.24 -15.17
N LYS A 132 -33.93 -9.16 -15.90
CA LYS A 132 -34.61 -8.85 -17.17
C LYS A 132 -33.65 -8.09 -18.12
N TRP A 133 -33.84 -6.78 -18.25
CA TRP A 133 -33.10 -5.91 -19.16
C TRP A 133 -31.96 -5.15 -18.50
N PHE A 134 -31.83 -5.28 -17.20
CA PHE A 134 -30.77 -4.62 -16.42
C PHE A 134 -29.60 -5.56 -16.12
N ASP A 135 -28.40 -5.05 -16.19
CA ASP A 135 -27.21 -5.72 -15.71
C ASP A 135 -26.41 -4.81 -14.80
N LEU A 136 -25.86 -5.40 -13.75
CA LEU A 136 -24.95 -4.75 -12.80
C LEU A 136 -23.71 -5.63 -12.66
N ASN A 137 -22.54 -5.05 -12.94
CA ASN A 137 -21.27 -5.70 -12.73
C ASN A 137 -20.43 -4.84 -11.79
N PHE A 138 -19.82 -5.45 -10.79
CA PHE A 138 -18.85 -4.76 -9.95
C PHE A 138 -17.72 -5.69 -9.55
N MET A 139 -16.53 -5.09 -9.39
CA MET A 139 -15.33 -5.81 -9.00
C MET A 139 -14.59 -5.05 -7.90
N PHE A 140 -14.28 -5.75 -6.83
CA PHE A 140 -13.33 -5.32 -5.82
C PHE A 140 -11.98 -5.98 -6.05
N SER A 141 -10.90 -5.22 -5.85
CA SER A 141 -9.55 -5.73 -5.64
C SER A 141 -9.12 -5.46 -4.20
N TYR A 142 -8.27 -6.31 -3.67
CA TYR A 142 -7.76 -6.15 -2.31
C TYR A 142 -6.33 -6.69 -2.17
N GLN A 143 -5.62 -6.12 -1.20
CA GLN A 143 -4.30 -6.56 -0.78
C GLN A 143 -4.17 -6.40 0.73
N PHE A 144 -3.49 -7.36 1.39
CA PHE A 144 -3.26 -7.32 2.83
C PHE A 144 -1.85 -7.81 3.19
N GLY A 145 -1.25 -7.22 4.23
CA GLY A 145 -0.05 -7.70 4.90
C GLY A 145 1.27 -7.23 4.29
N GLY A 146 1.26 -6.35 3.30
CA GLY A 146 2.44 -5.70 2.76
C GLY A 146 2.75 -4.37 3.46
N TYR A 147 3.99 -3.91 3.33
CA TYR A 147 4.43 -2.60 3.83
C TYR A 147 5.14 -1.81 2.75
N SER A 148 5.11 -0.48 2.88
CA SER A 148 5.84 0.43 2.02
C SER A 148 6.44 1.58 2.81
N TYR A 149 7.64 2.01 2.42
CA TYR A 149 8.30 3.18 2.93
C TYR A 149 7.88 4.43 2.14
N ASP A 150 7.35 5.45 2.83
CA ASP A 150 6.91 6.69 2.22
C ASP A 150 8.10 7.65 1.99
N ASN A 151 8.66 7.61 0.78
CA ASN A 151 9.73 8.53 0.37
C ASN A 151 9.26 9.97 0.20
N TRP A 152 7.96 10.19 -0.04
CA TRP A 152 7.41 11.54 -0.13
C TRP A 152 7.41 12.21 1.23
N ALA A 153 6.85 11.51 2.24
CA ALA A 153 6.90 11.99 3.60
C ALA A 153 8.35 12.25 4.04
N GLN A 154 9.31 11.42 3.63
CA GLN A 154 10.72 11.68 3.93
C GLN A 154 11.21 13.01 3.36
N LYS A 155 10.77 13.42 2.18
CA LYS A 155 11.20 14.69 1.57
C LYS A 155 10.47 15.90 2.15
N THR A 156 9.19 15.75 2.41
CA THR A 156 8.30 16.86 2.81
C THR A 156 8.22 17.07 4.31
N GLU A 157 8.43 16.00 5.11
CA GLU A 157 8.47 16.06 6.58
C GLU A 157 9.87 16.45 7.09
N HIS A 158 10.32 17.63 6.73
CA HIS A 158 11.69 18.09 7.05
C HIS A 158 11.81 18.82 8.40
N GLY A 159 10.69 19.10 9.10
CA GLY A 159 10.71 19.70 10.43
C GLY A 159 11.35 21.10 10.50
N GLY A 160 11.47 21.81 9.36
CA GLY A 160 12.16 23.10 9.24
C GLY A 160 13.59 23.02 8.73
N ASN A 161 14.13 21.84 8.46
CA ASN A 161 15.50 21.67 7.94
C ASN A 161 15.69 22.13 6.49
N ASP A 162 14.60 22.30 5.75
CA ASP A 162 14.59 22.71 4.35
C ASP A 162 13.54 23.82 4.14
N LEU A 163 13.97 25.09 4.17
CA LEU A 163 13.07 26.23 4.06
C LEU A 163 12.60 26.52 2.63
N GLU A 164 13.20 25.88 1.63
CA GLU A 164 12.80 26.02 0.23
C GLU A 164 11.72 25.00 -0.17
N ALA A 165 11.51 23.95 0.64
CA ALA A 165 10.54 22.91 0.37
C ALA A 165 9.20 23.15 1.10
N ASN A 166 8.09 22.84 0.43
CA ASN A 166 6.79 22.82 1.06
C ASN A 166 6.67 21.68 2.07
N ILE A 167 5.95 21.93 3.16
CA ILE A 167 5.60 20.93 4.17
C ILE A 167 4.12 20.53 4.05
N PRO A 168 3.76 19.30 4.44
CA PRO A 168 2.36 18.90 4.49
C PRO A 168 1.54 19.70 5.49
N SER A 169 0.28 19.93 5.18
CA SER A 169 -0.64 20.75 6.02
C SER A 169 -0.83 20.17 7.44
N TYR A 170 -0.62 18.86 7.64
CA TYR A 170 -0.73 18.23 8.95
C TYR A 170 0.40 18.64 9.93
N TYR A 171 1.50 19.27 9.45
CA TYR A 171 2.52 19.85 10.32
C TYR A 171 2.02 21.06 11.14
N LYS A 172 0.85 21.61 10.82
CA LYS A 172 0.16 22.57 11.72
C LYS A 172 -0.05 22.00 13.13
N ASP A 173 -0.17 20.66 13.23
CA ASP A 173 -0.37 19.90 14.47
C ASP A 173 0.95 19.40 15.08
N SER A 174 2.11 19.99 14.65
CA SER A 174 3.42 19.73 15.26
C SER A 174 3.49 20.27 16.70
N TRP A 175 4.43 19.75 17.47
CA TRP A 175 4.68 20.17 18.84
C TRP A 175 4.99 21.67 18.93
N LYS A 176 4.42 22.36 19.94
CA LYS A 176 4.55 23.82 20.13
C LYS A 176 5.00 24.21 21.53
N LYS A 177 4.63 23.43 22.55
CA LYS A 177 4.93 23.73 23.95
C LYS A 177 5.02 22.46 24.80
N PRO A 178 5.74 22.48 25.92
CA PRO A 178 5.79 21.37 26.86
C PRO A 178 4.39 20.87 27.25
N GLY A 179 4.24 19.54 27.24
CA GLY A 179 2.97 18.83 27.45
C GLY A 179 2.20 18.51 26.18
N ASP A 180 2.58 19.00 25.01
CA ASP A 180 1.92 18.66 23.76
C ASP A 180 2.23 17.21 23.35
N VAL A 181 1.18 16.42 23.14
CA VAL A 181 1.30 15.04 22.61
C VAL A 181 0.98 15.04 21.12
N THR A 182 1.98 14.95 20.29
CA THR A 182 1.88 15.09 18.83
C THR A 182 2.62 13.97 18.10
N LYS A 183 2.36 13.86 16.79
CA LYS A 183 3.08 12.94 15.89
C LYS A 183 4.27 13.60 15.20
N TYR A 184 4.37 14.93 15.26
CA TYR A 184 5.34 15.72 14.51
C TYR A 184 6.14 16.58 15.48
N GLU A 185 7.45 16.58 15.25
CA GLU A 185 8.44 17.31 16.04
C GLU A 185 8.24 18.83 16.00
N LEU A 186 8.91 19.51 16.92
CA LEU A 186 9.03 20.96 16.88
C LEU A 186 9.56 21.40 15.51
N PHE A 187 8.82 22.27 14.86
CA PHE A 187 9.24 22.89 13.61
C PHE A 187 10.27 23.98 13.88
N TYR A 188 11.51 23.75 13.49
CA TYR A 188 12.62 24.65 13.77
C TYR A 188 13.66 24.63 12.64
N GLU A 189 14.23 25.81 12.30
CA GLU A 189 15.18 25.98 11.19
C GLU A 189 16.42 25.05 11.27
N LYS A 190 16.86 24.76 12.48
CA LYS A 190 18.00 23.84 12.72
C LYS A 190 17.61 22.77 13.73
N PRO A 191 16.78 21.79 13.33
CA PRO A 191 16.36 20.75 14.24
C PRO A 191 17.53 19.90 14.72
N SER A 192 17.43 19.38 15.95
CA SER A 192 18.45 18.48 16.52
C SER A 192 18.63 17.22 15.66
N VAL A 193 17.55 16.74 15.03
CA VAL A 193 17.56 15.66 14.06
C VAL A 193 16.81 16.10 12.80
N ALA A 194 17.52 16.13 11.67
CA ALA A 194 16.92 16.38 10.37
C ALA A 194 16.14 15.14 9.90
N MET A 195 14.84 15.05 10.26
CA MET A 195 14.01 13.88 10.00
C MET A 195 13.90 13.50 8.52
N ASN A 196 14.04 14.45 7.60
CA ASN A 196 14.09 14.19 6.16
C ASN A 196 15.37 13.48 5.69
N LYS A 197 16.39 13.36 6.55
CA LYS A 197 17.65 12.66 6.24
C LYS A 197 17.78 11.30 6.91
N VAL A 198 16.80 10.92 7.74
CA VAL A 198 16.85 9.68 8.54
C VAL A 198 15.77 8.71 8.09
N THR A 199 16.17 7.46 7.88
CA THR A 199 15.25 6.36 7.54
C THR A 199 14.75 5.68 8.81
N THR A 200 13.47 5.89 9.17
CA THR A 200 12.88 5.38 10.41
C THR A 200 11.53 4.73 10.15
N THR A 201 11.04 3.93 11.11
CA THR A 201 9.72 3.29 11.05
C THR A 201 8.55 4.27 11.04
N ARG A 202 8.77 5.55 11.36
CA ARG A 202 7.75 6.60 11.27
C ARG A 202 7.05 6.64 9.90
N ARG A 203 7.79 6.34 8.84
CA ARG A 203 7.31 6.40 7.44
C ARG A 203 7.10 5.02 6.81
N LEU A 204 7.05 3.99 7.63
CA LEU A 204 6.76 2.63 7.19
C LEU A 204 5.29 2.32 7.44
N HIS A 205 4.49 2.24 6.38
CA HIS A 205 3.04 2.09 6.44
C HIS A 205 2.58 0.77 5.81
N SER A 206 1.44 0.25 6.28
CA SER A 206 0.76 -0.86 5.64
C SER A 206 0.26 -0.45 4.26
N THR A 207 0.34 -1.37 3.31
CA THR A 207 -0.24 -1.23 1.97
C THR A 207 -1.59 -1.96 1.84
N ASP A 208 -2.25 -2.24 2.96
CA ASP A 208 -3.55 -2.89 2.97
C ASP A 208 -4.61 -1.99 2.34
N PHE A 209 -5.38 -2.54 1.42
CA PHE A 209 -6.48 -1.82 0.80
C PHE A 209 -7.59 -2.74 0.29
N ILE A 210 -8.77 -2.15 0.11
CA ILE A 210 -9.89 -2.69 -0.66
C ILE A 210 -10.35 -1.57 -1.61
N ARG A 211 -10.49 -1.89 -2.91
CA ARG A 211 -10.89 -0.92 -3.94
C ARG A 211 -12.04 -1.43 -4.78
N LEU A 212 -13.07 -0.61 -4.95
CA LEU A 212 -14.06 -0.80 -5.99
C LEU A 212 -13.44 -0.42 -7.34
N LYS A 213 -12.89 -1.42 -8.01
CA LYS A 213 -12.11 -1.29 -9.27
C LYS A 213 -13.00 -0.88 -10.42
N THR A 214 -14.10 -1.59 -10.57
CA THR A 214 -15.08 -1.32 -11.62
C THR A 214 -16.50 -1.43 -11.09
N LEU A 215 -17.37 -0.59 -11.60
CA LEU A 215 -18.82 -0.64 -11.41
C LEU A 215 -19.48 -0.31 -12.74
N THR A 216 -20.27 -1.21 -13.29
CA THR A 216 -21.00 -0.99 -14.55
C THR A 216 -22.45 -1.34 -14.35
N PHE A 217 -23.32 -0.39 -14.70
CA PHE A 217 -24.76 -0.60 -14.79
C PHE A 217 -25.20 -0.47 -16.23
N GLY A 218 -25.91 -1.47 -16.74
CA GLY A 218 -26.43 -1.53 -18.10
C GLY A 218 -27.94 -1.69 -18.15
N PHE A 219 -28.53 -1.10 -19.17
CA PHE A 219 -29.92 -1.30 -19.56
C PHE A 219 -30.01 -1.67 -21.02
N THR A 220 -30.50 -2.85 -21.33
CA THR A 220 -30.76 -3.31 -22.70
C THR A 220 -32.21 -3.04 -23.04
N VAL A 221 -32.48 -2.25 -24.06
CA VAL A 221 -33.83 -1.91 -24.49
C VAL A 221 -34.56 -3.17 -24.96
N PRO A 222 -35.81 -3.43 -24.50
CA PRO A 222 -36.59 -4.58 -24.96
C PRO A 222 -36.70 -4.64 -26.48
N LYS A 223 -36.45 -5.81 -27.07
CA LYS A 223 -36.45 -6.00 -28.53
C LYS A 223 -37.76 -5.57 -29.20
N ASP A 224 -38.89 -5.68 -28.51
CA ASP A 224 -40.21 -5.28 -29.06
C ASP A 224 -40.28 -3.77 -29.31
N TRP A 225 -39.44 -2.95 -28.65
CA TRP A 225 -39.37 -1.52 -28.85
C TRP A 225 -38.48 -1.15 -30.03
N THR A 226 -37.35 -1.85 -30.19
CA THR A 226 -36.31 -1.52 -31.19
C THR A 226 -36.63 -2.09 -32.57
N ARG A 227 -37.29 -3.24 -32.65
CA ARG A 227 -37.72 -3.88 -33.92
C ARG A 227 -38.57 -2.97 -34.80
N LYS A 228 -39.38 -2.10 -34.18
CA LYS A 228 -40.27 -1.18 -34.91
C LYS A 228 -39.48 -0.16 -35.77
N ILE A 229 -38.22 0.07 -35.44
CA ILE A 229 -37.35 1.04 -36.12
C ILE A 229 -36.15 0.35 -36.79
N GLY A 230 -36.21 -0.98 -36.98
CA GLY A 230 -35.17 -1.74 -37.69
C GLY A 230 -33.86 -1.93 -36.92
N ILE A 231 -33.87 -1.72 -35.61
CA ILE A 231 -32.67 -1.88 -34.76
C ILE A 231 -32.78 -3.22 -34.01
N GLU A 232 -31.73 -4.04 -34.07
CA GLU A 232 -31.72 -5.35 -33.44
C GLU A 232 -31.51 -5.26 -31.92
N ASN A 233 -30.59 -4.40 -31.45
CA ASN A 233 -30.28 -4.26 -30.05
C ASN A 233 -29.77 -2.86 -29.72
N VAL A 234 -30.28 -2.29 -28.61
CA VAL A 234 -29.74 -1.05 -28.02
C VAL A 234 -29.42 -1.31 -26.57
N ARG A 235 -28.18 -1.03 -26.15
CA ARG A 235 -27.77 -1.08 -24.76
C ARG A 235 -27.19 0.26 -24.33
N LEU A 236 -27.80 0.84 -23.28
CA LEU A 236 -27.29 2.01 -22.57
C LEU A 236 -26.48 1.52 -21.37
N TYR A 237 -25.36 2.17 -21.08
CA TYR A 237 -24.58 1.81 -19.88
C TYR A 237 -23.87 3.01 -19.25
N ALA A 238 -23.68 2.92 -17.95
CA ALA A 238 -22.79 3.77 -17.18
C ALA A 238 -21.71 2.88 -16.55
N SER A 239 -20.45 3.22 -16.72
CA SER A 239 -19.32 2.51 -16.14
C SER A 239 -18.45 3.48 -15.35
N ALA A 240 -17.98 3.03 -14.21
CA ALA A 240 -17.10 3.80 -13.35
C ALA A 240 -15.91 2.96 -12.89
N ASN A 241 -14.72 3.59 -12.76
CA ASN A 241 -13.52 2.93 -12.27
C ASN A 241 -12.98 3.66 -11.04
N ASN A 242 -12.42 2.88 -10.12
CA ASN A 242 -11.73 3.37 -8.91
C ASN A 242 -12.60 4.33 -8.07
N LEU A 243 -13.92 4.12 -8.03
CA LEU A 243 -14.85 5.03 -7.34
C LEU A 243 -14.58 5.15 -5.85
N TRP A 244 -14.24 4.05 -5.23
CA TRP A 244 -14.03 3.98 -3.79
C TRP A 244 -12.81 3.13 -3.47
N THR A 245 -12.03 3.58 -2.47
CA THR A 245 -10.89 2.86 -1.92
C THR A 245 -10.89 3.06 -0.41
N TRP A 246 -10.78 1.97 0.33
CA TRP A 246 -10.31 1.97 1.69
C TRP A 246 -8.83 1.57 1.69
N ALA A 247 -7.99 2.30 2.39
CA ALA A 247 -6.58 2.00 2.58
C ALA A 247 -6.19 2.21 4.04
N ALA A 248 -5.27 1.38 4.55
CA ALA A 248 -4.73 1.53 5.90
C ALA A 248 -3.87 2.80 6.04
N TYR A 249 -3.33 3.28 4.94
CA TYR A 249 -2.63 4.55 4.82
C TYR A 249 -3.09 5.25 3.54
N ASP A 250 -3.58 6.49 3.63
CA ASP A 250 -4.32 7.19 2.59
C ASP A 250 -3.60 8.42 2.00
N TYR A 251 -2.36 8.71 2.42
CA TYR A 251 -1.60 9.82 1.88
C TYR A 251 -1.03 9.60 0.48
N TYR A 252 -0.94 8.34 0.04
CA TYR A 252 -0.66 7.97 -1.34
C TYR A 252 -1.50 6.76 -1.76
N ASP A 253 -1.60 6.53 -3.07
CA ASP A 253 -2.35 5.38 -3.57
C ASP A 253 -1.62 4.06 -3.22
N PRO A 254 -2.28 3.10 -2.54
CA PRO A 254 -1.65 1.85 -2.12
C PRO A 254 -1.15 0.98 -3.29
N GLU A 255 -1.66 1.18 -4.51
CA GLU A 255 -1.15 0.53 -5.73
C GLU A 255 0.03 1.30 -6.36
N ALA A 256 0.30 2.56 -5.95
CA ALA A 256 1.43 3.35 -6.39
C ALA A 256 2.71 3.04 -5.58
N VAL A 257 3.02 1.75 -5.46
CA VAL A 257 4.16 1.24 -4.69
C VAL A 257 5.02 0.35 -5.59
N SER A 258 6.32 0.56 -5.58
CA SER A 258 7.28 -0.29 -6.27
C SER A 258 8.39 -0.72 -5.33
N GLY A 259 8.60 -2.04 -5.23
CA GLY A 259 9.70 -2.57 -4.43
C GLY A 259 9.63 -2.26 -2.93
N GLY A 260 8.44 -1.97 -2.39
CA GLY A 260 8.26 -1.57 -0.99
C GLY A 260 8.52 -0.09 -0.73
N THR A 261 8.50 0.73 -1.78
CA THR A 261 8.68 2.19 -1.68
C THR A 261 7.55 2.87 -2.43
N ALA A 262 6.94 3.90 -1.84
CA ALA A 262 5.95 4.73 -2.52
C ALA A 262 6.62 5.44 -3.71
N ILE A 263 6.02 5.31 -4.88
CA ILE A 263 6.53 5.92 -6.12
C ILE A 263 5.86 7.27 -6.37
N TRP A 264 6.62 8.19 -6.98
CA TRP A 264 6.15 9.51 -7.38
C TRP A 264 5.39 9.40 -8.70
N GLY A 265 4.18 8.86 -8.63
CA GLY A 265 3.33 8.64 -9.79
C GLY A 265 1.95 9.23 -9.61
N THR A 266 1.27 9.48 -10.71
CA THR A 266 -0.14 9.87 -10.68
C THR A 266 -0.98 8.68 -10.21
N PRO A 267 -1.80 8.84 -9.17
CA PRO A 267 -2.69 7.77 -8.73
C PRO A 267 -3.72 7.42 -9.81
N PRO A 268 -4.25 6.19 -9.82
CA PRO A 268 -5.34 5.81 -10.71
C PRO A 268 -6.52 6.75 -10.57
N LEU A 269 -6.97 7.32 -11.69
CA LEU A 269 -8.06 8.28 -11.70
C LEU A 269 -9.40 7.60 -11.43
N LYS A 270 -10.30 8.32 -10.74
CA LYS A 270 -11.72 7.99 -10.72
C LYS A 270 -12.32 8.45 -12.05
N THR A 271 -12.91 7.52 -12.77
CA THR A 271 -13.54 7.82 -14.07
C THR A 271 -15.00 7.37 -14.09
N VAL A 272 -15.84 8.13 -14.79
CA VAL A 272 -17.21 7.75 -15.09
C VAL A 272 -17.42 7.92 -16.58
N THR A 273 -17.95 6.88 -17.22
CA THR A 273 -18.20 6.83 -18.66
C THR A 273 -19.65 6.43 -18.91
N PHE A 274 -20.31 7.13 -19.81
CA PHE A 274 -21.63 6.76 -20.33
C PHE A 274 -21.48 6.32 -21.77
N GLY A 275 -22.21 5.27 -22.16
CA GLY A 275 -22.12 4.76 -23.51
C GLY A 275 -23.41 4.16 -24.03
N ILE A 276 -23.50 4.09 -25.34
CA ILE A 276 -24.61 3.48 -26.09
C ILE A 276 -24.01 2.49 -27.08
N ASN A 277 -24.48 1.26 -27.07
CA ASN A 277 -24.18 0.26 -28.09
C ASN A 277 -25.44 0.03 -28.92
N VAL A 278 -25.36 0.13 -30.26
CA VAL A 278 -26.44 -0.08 -31.18
C VAL A 278 -26.01 -1.12 -32.21
N ASN A 279 -26.83 -2.17 -32.39
CA ASN A 279 -26.65 -3.19 -33.41
C ASN A 279 -27.87 -3.11 -34.35
N PHE A 280 -27.59 -3.10 -35.67
CA PHE A 280 -28.58 -3.02 -36.74
C PHE A 280 -28.80 -4.37 -37.37
#